data_63569deb9fccf9e2f75b6d9057214ef1
#
_entry.id   63569deb9fccf9e2f75b6d9057214ef1
#
_cell.length_a   1.000
_cell.length_b   1.000
_cell.length_c   1.000
_cell.angle_alpha   90.00
_cell.angle_beta   90.00
_cell.angle_gamma   90.00
#
_symmetry.space_group_name_H-M   'P 1'
#
loop_
_entity.id
_entity.type
_entity.pdbx_description
1 polymer ?
#
loop_
_entity_poly.entity_id
_entity_poly.type
_entity_poly.pdbx_seq_one_letter_code
_entity_poly.pdbx_strand_id
1 'polypeptide(L)'
;MVNSDYNVLKDWMFGKLNFLLEDLDPNPNYSILKMSLGEPTLKMPDFVRHELSINFNEWGKYPPSAAIPELSNSILKYIERRNPGAEKIININKNIVPVPGTREPLHLVGLLAKNTKVGETSAIVTNPFYHAWRAGSISSGSKIHWLNALPENQYLPNILNIPEKILDTCVIMYICSPSNPHGGIASLNYLKNAILLARKYGFILAIDECYNDIYRLNKPKPVGGLDAALSLGDNLDNLIVFNSLSKRSNASGMRAGFIVGDEKIIDSYKLLVSNGASPVPIPIQKAAASLYDDEEHNTKACIHYDQNFQIVEEYLKPFYEDFKIPDGGFFLWLKVDDDEEAAKILWKKFSLRVMPGRYMAKEVDG
;
A
#
# COMPACT_ATOMS: atom_id res chain seq x y z
N MET A 1 -13.84 -26.53 14.06
CA MET A 1 -14.63 -25.32 13.74
C MET A 1 -13.63 -24.20 13.42
N VAL A 2 -13.86 -23.44 12.35
CA VAL A 2 -13.04 -22.28 11.97
C VAL A 2 -13.85 -21.00 12.15
N ASN A 3 -13.18 -19.88 12.37
CA ASN A 3 -13.83 -18.57 12.50
C ASN A 3 -14.60 -18.21 11.23
N SER A 4 -15.93 -18.07 11.35
CA SER A 4 -16.83 -17.76 10.23
C SER A 4 -16.63 -16.35 9.66
N ASP A 5 -16.05 -15.42 10.41
CA ASP A 5 -15.83 -14.04 9.97
C ASP A 5 -14.94 -13.95 8.71
N TYR A 6 -14.04 -14.94 8.55
CA TYR A 6 -13.18 -15.03 7.38
C TYR A 6 -13.90 -15.53 6.11
N ASN A 7 -15.15 -15.98 6.18
CA ASN A 7 -15.91 -16.39 5.00
C ASN A 7 -16.09 -15.25 3.99
N VAL A 8 -16.13 -13.99 4.45
CA VAL A 8 -16.21 -12.81 3.57
C VAL A 8 -14.97 -12.66 2.67
N LEU A 9 -13.81 -13.25 3.02
CA LEU A 9 -12.61 -13.22 2.22
C LEU A 9 -12.66 -14.15 0.99
N LYS A 10 -13.65 -15.05 0.90
CA LYS A 10 -13.93 -15.84 -0.30
C LYS A 10 -14.31 -14.96 -1.48
N ASP A 11 -14.82 -13.77 -1.24
CA ASP A 11 -15.10 -12.73 -2.22
C ASP A 11 -13.79 -12.09 -2.70
N TRP A 12 -12.99 -12.83 -3.47
CA TRP A 12 -11.67 -12.43 -3.94
C TRP A 12 -11.71 -11.99 -5.40
N MET A 13 -11.27 -10.75 -5.66
CA MET A 13 -11.37 -10.08 -6.97
C MET A 13 -10.77 -10.88 -8.12
N PHE A 14 -9.60 -11.54 -7.92
CA PHE A 14 -9.00 -12.36 -8.99
C PHE A 14 -9.76 -13.66 -9.25
N GLY A 15 -10.41 -14.23 -8.24
CA GLY A 15 -11.32 -15.37 -8.40
C GLY A 15 -12.52 -14.99 -9.25
N LYS A 16 -13.13 -13.83 -8.99
CA LYS A 16 -14.23 -13.28 -9.79
C LYS A 16 -13.81 -13.02 -11.24
N LEU A 17 -12.62 -12.40 -11.43
CA LEU A 17 -12.10 -12.16 -12.78
C LEU A 17 -11.81 -13.46 -13.53
N ASN A 18 -11.26 -14.47 -12.86
CA ASN A 18 -11.03 -15.79 -13.47
C ASN A 18 -12.36 -16.40 -13.94
N PHE A 19 -13.36 -16.41 -13.06
CA PHE A 19 -14.70 -16.91 -13.37
C PHE A 19 -15.37 -16.13 -14.50
N LEU A 20 -15.25 -14.79 -14.50
CA LEU A 20 -15.81 -13.93 -15.58
C LEU A 20 -15.26 -14.28 -16.97
N LEU A 21 -14.01 -14.74 -17.04
CA LEU A 21 -13.30 -14.98 -18.30
C LEU A 21 -13.11 -16.47 -18.62
N GLU A 22 -13.57 -17.42 -17.78
CA GLU A 22 -13.25 -18.86 -17.89
C GLU A 22 -13.71 -19.50 -19.21
N ASP A 23 -14.87 -19.07 -19.74
CA ASP A 23 -15.44 -19.58 -20.99
C ASP A 23 -15.08 -18.72 -22.22
N LEU A 24 -14.12 -17.79 -22.08
CA LEU A 24 -13.77 -16.84 -23.12
C LEU A 24 -12.30 -17.00 -23.53
N ASP A 25 -12.08 -17.33 -24.80
CA ASP A 25 -10.75 -17.38 -25.38
C ASP A 25 -10.23 -15.96 -25.68
N PRO A 26 -8.92 -15.69 -25.43
CA PRO A 26 -8.27 -14.47 -25.87
C PRO A 26 -8.12 -14.46 -27.39
N ASN A 27 -7.97 -13.28 -27.98
CA ASN A 27 -7.73 -13.16 -29.42
C ASN A 27 -6.35 -13.73 -29.80
N PRO A 28 -6.26 -14.78 -30.64
CA PRO A 28 -4.97 -15.42 -30.97
C PRO A 28 -4.00 -14.53 -31.75
N ASN A 29 -4.49 -13.41 -32.31
CA ASN A 29 -3.66 -12.46 -33.05
C ASN A 29 -2.86 -11.50 -32.16
N TYR A 30 -3.10 -11.50 -30.84
CA TYR A 30 -2.42 -10.63 -29.87
C TYR A 30 -1.80 -11.44 -28.73
N SER A 31 -0.62 -11.03 -28.30
CA SER A 31 -0.05 -11.54 -27.05
C SER A 31 -0.89 -11.11 -25.86
N ILE A 32 -1.05 -11.99 -24.88
CA ILE A 32 -1.79 -11.65 -23.66
C ILE A 32 -1.08 -10.55 -22.88
N LEU A 33 -1.76 -9.43 -22.65
CA LEU A 33 -1.29 -8.33 -21.81
C LEU A 33 -2.10 -8.29 -20.49
N LYS A 34 -1.41 -8.57 -19.38
CA LYS A 34 -2.01 -8.62 -18.05
C LYS A 34 -1.93 -7.24 -17.39
N MET A 35 -3.02 -6.48 -17.39
CA MET A 35 -3.17 -5.19 -16.71
C MET A 35 -4.12 -5.25 -15.50
N SER A 36 -4.53 -6.45 -15.09
CA SER A 36 -5.40 -6.66 -13.93
C SER A 36 -4.66 -6.75 -12.59
N LEU A 37 -3.33 -6.77 -12.60
CA LEU A 37 -2.49 -6.89 -11.42
C LEU A 37 -1.52 -5.70 -11.33
N GLY A 38 -1.54 -5.00 -10.20
CA GLY A 38 -0.60 -3.92 -9.92
C GLY A 38 0.82 -4.45 -9.64
N GLU A 39 1.46 -5.04 -10.64
CA GLU A 39 2.82 -5.55 -10.59
C GLU A 39 3.74 -4.72 -11.50
N PRO A 40 4.91 -4.28 -11.01
CA PRO A 40 5.89 -3.58 -11.84
C PRO A 40 6.35 -4.44 -13.02
N THR A 41 6.54 -3.82 -14.18
CA THR A 41 6.97 -4.48 -15.41
C THR A 41 8.46 -4.35 -15.68
N LEU A 42 9.14 -3.43 -15.03
CA LEU A 42 10.60 -3.29 -15.11
C LEU A 42 11.30 -4.40 -14.33
N LYS A 43 12.51 -4.72 -14.77
CA LYS A 43 13.37 -5.66 -14.07
C LYS A 43 13.87 -5.07 -12.75
N MET A 44 13.98 -5.93 -11.73
CA MET A 44 14.70 -5.61 -10.51
C MET A 44 16.16 -5.27 -10.83
N PRO A 45 16.81 -4.30 -10.13
CA PRO A 45 18.21 -3.94 -10.36
C PRO A 45 19.17 -5.13 -10.27
N ASP A 46 20.10 -5.24 -11.20
CA ASP A 46 21.02 -6.40 -11.30
C ASP A 46 21.94 -6.55 -10.09
N PHE A 47 22.28 -5.46 -9.40
CA PHE A 47 23.11 -5.51 -8.20
C PHE A 47 22.47 -6.32 -7.06
N VAL A 48 21.15 -6.49 -7.04
CA VAL A 48 20.46 -7.34 -6.04
C VAL A 48 20.93 -8.80 -6.16
N ARG A 49 21.17 -9.28 -7.38
CA ARG A 49 21.72 -10.63 -7.57
C ARG A 49 23.10 -10.76 -6.92
N HIS A 50 23.94 -9.76 -7.07
CA HIS A 50 25.25 -9.74 -6.44
C HIS A 50 25.13 -9.75 -4.91
N GLU A 51 24.29 -8.88 -4.34
CA GLU A 51 24.06 -8.83 -2.89
C GLU A 51 23.58 -10.16 -2.31
N LEU A 52 22.66 -10.84 -2.97
CA LEU A 52 22.16 -12.14 -2.54
C LEU A 52 23.26 -13.22 -2.64
N SER A 53 24.14 -13.13 -3.64
CA SER A 53 25.23 -14.10 -3.86
C SER A 53 26.31 -13.98 -2.82
N ILE A 54 26.81 -12.79 -2.52
CA ILE A 54 27.88 -12.59 -1.53
C ILE A 54 27.41 -12.85 -0.10
N ASN A 55 26.12 -12.75 0.17
CA ASN A 55 25.51 -13.02 1.46
C ASN A 55 24.86 -14.39 1.56
N PHE A 56 25.18 -15.32 0.65
CA PHE A 56 24.52 -16.62 0.55
C PHE A 56 24.61 -17.44 1.85
N ASN A 57 25.73 -17.39 2.56
CA ASN A 57 25.92 -18.15 3.82
C ASN A 57 25.00 -17.66 4.96
N GLU A 58 24.44 -16.46 4.88
CA GLU A 58 23.51 -15.94 5.87
C GLU A 58 22.13 -16.63 5.85
N TRP A 59 21.82 -17.36 4.78
CA TRP A 59 20.59 -18.18 4.71
C TRP A 59 20.53 -19.29 5.76
N GLY A 60 21.68 -19.72 6.28
CA GLY A 60 21.76 -20.72 7.35
C GLY A 60 21.48 -20.18 8.74
N LYS A 61 21.18 -18.88 8.91
CA LYS A 61 20.99 -18.25 10.22
C LYS A 61 19.54 -17.79 10.39
N TYR A 62 19.02 -17.94 11.62
CA TYR A 62 17.73 -17.32 11.95
C TYR A 62 17.85 -15.79 11.90
N PRO A 63 16.94 -15.11 11.20
CA PRO A 63 16.94 -13.65 11.16
C PRO A 63 16.40 -13.06 12.47
N PRO A 64 16.88 -11.89 12.89
CA PRO A 64 16.31 -11.16 14.01
C PRO A 64 14.94 -10.59 13.64
N SER A 65 14.07 -10.35 14.63
CA SER A 65 12.81 -9.63 14.46
C SER A 65 13.00 -8.12 14.21
N ALA A 66 14.16 -7.58 14.63
CA ALA A 66 14.59 -6.21 14.33
C ALA A 66 15.38 -6.14 13.02
N ALA A 67 15.55 -4.95 12.48
CA ALA A 67 16.44 -4.74 11.33
C ALA A 67 17.90 -4.96 11.72
N ILE A 68 18.70 -5.54 10.80
CA ILE A 68 20.15 -5.53 10.93
C ILE A 68 20.68 -4.08 10.83
N PRO A 69 21.85 -3.76 11.39
CA PRO A 69 22.38 -2.39 11.40
C PRO A 69 22.48 -1.75 10.02
N GLU A 70 22.89 -2.51 9.01
CA GLU A 70 23.00 -2.04 7.63
C GLU A 70 21.63 -1.56 7.10
N LEU A 71 20.59 -2.38 7.26
CA LEU A 71 19.24 -2.03 6.80
C LEU A 71 18.66 -0.85 7.59
N SER A 72 18.85 -0.84 8.91
CA SER A 72 18.39 0.26 9.76
C SER A 72 18.96 1.61 9.31
N ASN A 73 20.27 1.65 9.05
CA ASN A 73 20.97 2.86 8.60
C ASN A 73 20.50 3.29 7.19
N SER A 74 20.32 2.34 6.27
CA SER A 74 19.82 2.64 4.92
C SER A 74 18.38 3.15 4.94
N ILE A 75 17.51 2.60 5.80
CA ILE A 75 16.14 3.11 6.00
C ILE A 75 16.18 4.55 6.55
N LEU A 76 17.02 4.84 7.54
CA LEU A 76 17.11 6.19 8.10
C LEU A 76 17.58 7.21 7.05
N LYS A 77 18.60 6.88 6.26
CA LYS A 77 19.05 7.71 5.14
C LYS A 77 17.98 7.88 4.08
N TYR A 78 17.20 6.83 3.78
CA TYR A 78 16.07 6.91 2.87
C TYR A 78 15.01 7.89 3.41
N ILE A 79 14.66 7.80 4.70
CA ILE A 79 13.72 8.72 5.34
C ILE A 79 14.25 10.16 5.30
N GLU A 80 15.52 10.39 5.60
CA GLU A 80 16.16 11.72 5.51
C GLU A 80 16.01 12.33 4.11
N ARG A 81 16.24 11.54 3.05
CA ARG A 81 16.10 12.00 1.66
C ARG A 81 14.64 12.19 1.24
N ARG A 82 13.76 11.35 1.79
CA ARG A 82 12.35 11.30 1.35
C ARG A 82 11.45 12.28 2.13
N ASN A 83 11.69 12.40 3.43
CA ASN A 83 10.94 13.21 4.39
C ASN A 83 11.94 14.05 5.22
N PRO A 84 12.56 15.11 4.65
CA PRO A 84 13.63 15.85 5.31
C PRO A 84 13.23 16.38 6.69
N GLY A 85 14.01 16.04 7.70
CA GLY A 85 13.75 16.38 9.09
C GLY A 85 13.05 15.30 9.90
N ALA A 86 12.35 14.36 9.25
CA ALA A 86 11.64 13.28 9.96
C ALA A 86 12.61 12.27 10.60
N GLU A 87 13.83 12.15 10.10
CA GLU A 87 14.87 11.31 10.71
C GLU A 87 15.19 11.73 12.17
N LYS A 88 14.93 12.99 12.53
CA LYS A 88 15.19 13.53 13.87
C LYS A 88 14.18 13.07 14.92
N ILE A 89 12.98 12.72 14.49
CA ILE A 89 11.90 12.25 15.37
C ILE A 89 11.84 10.71 15.46
N ILE A 90 12.77 10.02 14.81
CA ILE A 90 12.79 8.56 14.72
C ILE A 90 13.95 8.00 15.53
N ASN A 91 13.63 7.15 16.50
CA ASN A 91 14.62 6.27 17.13
C ASN A 91 14.64 4.96 16.32
N ILE A 92 15.78 4.67 15.69
CA ILE A 92 15.95 3.53 14.80
C ILE A 92 15.62 2.18 15.45
N ASN A 93 15.85 2.04 16.76
CA ASN A 93 15.62 0.82 17.50
C ASN A 93 14.17 0.67 17.99
N LYS A 94 13.44 1.78 18.09
CA LYS A 94 12.09 1.84 18.67
C LYS A 94 10.99 2.01 17.65
N ASN A 95 11.26 2.80 16.62
CA ASN A 95 10.21 3.23 15.68
C ASN A 95 10.23 2.48 14.34
N ILE A 96 11.24 1.61 14.08
CA ILE A 96 11.38 0.91 12.78
C ILE A 96 11.41 -0.61 12.99
N VAL A 97 10.78 -1.34 12.06
CA VAL A 97 10.92 -2.79 11.94
C VAL A 97 10.85 -3.22 10.46
N PRO A 98 11.74 -4.14 10.00
CA PRO A 98 11.67 -4.71 8.65
C PRO A 98 10.49 -5.66 8.54
N VAL A 99 9.88 -5.69 7.35
CA VAL A 99 8.70 -6.52 7.10
C VAL A 99 8.79 -7.28 5.75
N PRO A 100 8.14 -8.46 5.61
CA PRO A 100 8.16 -9.23 4.37
C PRO A 100 7.22 -8.62 3.32
N GLY A 101 7.49 -7.36 2.92
CA GLY A 101 6.56 -6.51 2.17
C GLY A 101 5.38 -6.09 3.03
N THR A 102 4.49 -5.23 2.50
CA THR A 102 3.45 -4.58 3.32
C THR A 102 2.15 -5.36 3.47
N ARG A 103 1.91 -6.40 2.64
CA ARG A 103 0.65 -7.17 2.72
C ARG A 103 0.41 -7.80 4.10
N GLU A 104 1.40 -8.52 4.61
CA GLU A 104 1.32 -9.18 5.91
C GLU A 104 1.21 -8.18 7.07
N PRO A 105 2.09 -7.18 7.20
CA PRO A 105 2.00 -6.22 8.31
C PRO A 105 0.73 -5.37 8.28
N LEU A 106 0.16 -5.04 7.10
CA LEU A 106 -1.15 -4.39 7.01
C LEU A 106 -2.27 -5.25 7.58
N HIS A 107 -2.19 -6.57 7.45
CA HIS A 107 -3.09 -7.50 8.11
C HIS A 107 -2.81 -7.59 9.62
N LEU A 108 -1.55 -7.81 10.00
CA LEU A 108 -1.16 -8.04 11.40
C LEU A 108 -1.38 -6.83 12.30
N VAL A 109 -1.26 -5.61 11.80
CA VAL A 109 -1.56 -4.40 12.59
C VAL A 109 -3.05 -4.33 12.98
N GLY A 110 -3.95 -4.87 12.14
CA GLY A 110 -5.36 -5.04 12.51
C GLY A 110 -5.54 -6.00 13.70
N LEU A 111 -4.76 -7.08 13.75
CA LEU A 111 -4.76 -7.98 14.89
C LEU A 111 -4.26 -7.28 16.17
N LEU A 112 -3.26 -6.40 16.07
CA LEU A 112 -2.78 -5.59 17.22
C LEU A 112 -3.84 -4.59 17.70
N ALA A 113 -4.74 -4.14 16.84
CA ALA A 113 -5.85 -3.25 17.20
C ALA A 113 -7.00 -3.96 17.93
N LYS A 114 -6.99 -5.30 17.98
CA LYS A 114 -8.05 -6.08 18.63
C LYS A 114 -8.08 -5.81 20.14
N ASN A 115 -9.30 -5.68 20.68
CA ASN A 115 -9.56 -5.47 22.12
C ASN A 115 -8.94 -4.18 22.71
N THR A 116 -8.56 -3.22 21.88
CA THR A 116 -8.07 -1.91 22.37
C THR A 116 -9.21 -1.02 22.87
N LYS A 117 -10.48 -1.35 22.54
CA LYS A 117 -11.69 -0.71 23.05
C LYS A 117 -12.69 -1.76 23.49
N VAL A 118 -13.59 -1.38 24.40
CA VAL A 118 -14.65 -2.24 24.95
C VAL A 118 -15.92 -2.14 24.09
N GLY A 119 -16.62 -3.25 23.93
CA GLY A 119 -17.88 -3.32 23.18
C GLY A 119 -17.70 -3.55 21.68
N GLU A 120 -18.71 -3.19 20.89
CA GLU A 120 -18.67 -3.29 19.43
C GLU A 120 -17.70 -2.24 18.88
N THR A 121 -16.71 -2.66 18.09
CA THR A 121 -15.68 -1.80 17.53
C THR A 121 -15.84 -1.63 16.03
N SER A 122 -15.30 -0.54 15.49
CA SER A 122 -15.24 -0.27 14.06
C SER A 122 -13.80 -0.20 13.53
N ALA A 123 -13.64 -0.60 12.28
CA ALA A 123 -12.45 -0.36 11.48
C ALA A 123 -12.85 0.48 10.26
N ILE A 124 -12.06 1.50 9.92
CA ILE A 124 -12.34 2.39 8.81
C ILE A 124 -11.45 2.03 7.62
N VAL A 125 -12.06 1.78 6.46
CA VAL A 125 -11.36 1.31 5.25
C VAL A 125 -11.79 2.12 4.04
N THR A 126 -10.83 2.59 3.25
CA THR A 126 -11.07 3.27 1.97
C THR A 126 -11.72 2.31 0.97
N ASN A 127 -12.70 2.79 0.20
CA ASN A 127 -13.39 2.05 -0.85
C ASN A 127 -13.23 2.78 -2.20
N PRO A 128 -12.67 2.16 -3.27
CA PRO A 128 -12.15 0.79 -3.36
C PRO A 128 -11.05 0.46 -2.35
N PHE A 129 -10.87 -0.82 -2.07
CA PHE A 129 -10.01 -1.27 -0.98
C PHE A 129 -8.92 -2.26 -1.43
N TYR A 130 -7.82 -2.25 -0.67
CA TYR A 130 -6.85 -3.33 -0.75
C TYR A 130 -7.23 -4.46 0.19
N HIS A 131 -7.18 -5.70 -0.30
CA HIS A 131 -7.65 -6.88 0.45
C HIS A 131 -6.97 -7.09 1.81
N ALA A 132 -5.72 -6.63 1.99
CA ALA A 132 -5.03 -6.74 3.26
C ALA A 132 -5.64 -5.83 4.34
N TRP A 133 -6.14 -4.63 3.98
CA TRP A 133 -6.83 -3.75 4.93
C TRP A 133 -8.15 -4.37 5.41
N ARG A 134 -8.90 -4.97 4.48
CA ARG A 134 -10.12 -5.72 4.82
C ARG A 134 -9.82 -6.90 5.74
N ALA A 135 -8.77 -7.68 5.44
CA ALA A 135 -8.35 -8.80 6.27
C ALA A 135 -7.90 -8.34 7.66
N GLY A 136 -7.14 -7.25 7.77
CA GLY A 136 -6.74 -6.65 9.05
C GLY A 136 -7.94 -6.18 9.88
N SER A 137 -8.91 -5.52 9.22
CA SER A 137 -10.14 -5.08 9.88
C SER A 137 -10.96 -6.25 10.45
N ILE A 138 -11.06 -7.37 9.71
CA ILE A 138 -11.72 -8.59 10.20
C ILE A 138 -10.96 -9.18 11.39
N SER A 139 -9.63 -9.20 11.33
CA SER A 139 -8.78 -9.73 12.40
C SER A 139 -8.86 -8.90 13.69
N SER A 140 -9.14 -7.58 13.56
CA SER A 140 -9.42 -6.74 14.74
C SER A 140 -10.73 -7.08 15.44
N GLY A 141 -11.59 -7.89 14.81
CA GLY A 141 -12.93 -8.22 15.31
C GLY A 141 -13.94 -7.07 15.12
N SER A 142 -13.61 -6.09 14.29
CA SER A 142 -14.38 -4.85 14.12
C SER A 142 -15.34 -4.92 12.94
N LYS A 143 -16.44 -4.19 13.03
CA LYS A 143 -17.32 -3.90 11.90
C LYS A 143 -16.65 -2.90 10.97
N ILE A 144 -16.59 -3.20 9.67
CA ILE A 144 -15.96 -2.32 8.70
C ILE A 144 -16.89 -1.17 8.33
N HIS A 145 -16.40 0.04 8.48
CA HIS A 145 -16.99 1.25 7.95
C HIS A 145 -16.23 1.67 6.67
N TRP A 146 -16.92 1.59 5.54
CA TRP A 146 -16.34 1.90 4.24
C TRP A 146 -16.41 3.41 3.97
N LEU A 147 -15.30 4.00 3.53
CA LEU A 147 -15.24 5.39 3.10
C LEU A 147 -15.00 5.44 1.58
N ASN A 148 -15.96 5.95 0.83
CA ASN A 148 -15.83 6.08 -0.62
C ASN A 148 -14.80 7.14 -1.00
N ALA A 149 -13.88 6.75 -1.89
CA ALA A 149 -12.88 7.62 -2.52
C ALA A 149 -13.43 8.09 -3.87
N LEU A 150 -14.13 9.22 -3.88
CA LEU A 150 -14.89 9.74 -5.01
C LEU A 150 -14.09 10.79 -5.81
N PRO A 151 -14.42 11.00 -7.11
CA PRO A 151 -13.72 11.97 -7.96
C PRO A 151 -13.70 13.40 -7.42
N GLU A 152 -14.80 13.87 -6.80
CA GLU A 152 -14.93 15.20 -6.19
C GLU A 152 -13.94 15.45 -5.05
N ASN A 153 -13.45 14.39 -4.41
CA ASN A 153 -12.43 14.43 -3.36
C ASN A 153 -11.07 13.96 -3.88
N GLN A 154 -10.83 14.02 -5.21
CA GLN A 154 -9.58 13.57 -5.84
C GLN A 154 -9.24 12.11 -5.51
N TYR A 155 -10.27 11.28 -5.40
CA TYR A 155 -10.17 9.86 -5.04
C TYR A 155 -9.49 9.59 -3.68
N LEU A 156 -9.67 10.51 -2.73
CA LEU A 156 -9.36 10.29 -1.32
C LEU A 156 -10.67 10.29 -0.51
N PRO A 157 -10.81 9.45 0.51
CA PRO A 157 -12.01 9.45 1.35
C PRO A 157 -12.15 10.75 2.14
N ASN A 158 -13.38 11.22 2.35
CA ASN A 158 -13.64 12.41 3.17
C ASN A 158 -13.62 12.03 4.67
N ILE A 159 -12.43 12.11 5.28
CA ILE A 159 -12.22 11.73 6.68
C ILE A 159 -12.85 12.72 7.69
N LEU A 160 -13.17 13.94 7.27
CA LEU A 160 -13.76 14.94 8.16
C LEU A 160 -15.28 14.75 8.34
N ASN A 161 -15.92 13.98 7.46
CA ASN A 161 -17.36 13.71 7.51
C ASN A 161 -17.68 12.35 8.17
N ILE A 162 -16.70 11.68 8.79
CA ILE A 162 -16.93 10.42 9.50
C ILE A 162 -17.81 10.71 10.74
N PRO A 163 -18.94 9.99 10.91
CA PRO A 163 -19.79 10.18 12.09
C PRO A 163 -19.02 9.93 13.39
N GLU A 164 -19.19 10.78 14.38
CA GLU A 164 -18.46 10.72 15.65
C GLU A 164 -18.64 9.35 16.35
N LYS A 165 -19.85 8.78 16.29
CA LYS A 165 -20.14 7.43 16.81
C LYS A 165 -19.27 6.33 16.21
N ILE A 166 -18.80 6.51 14.96
CA ILE A 166 -17.89 5.55 14.30
C ILE A 166 -16.46 5.80 14.78
N LEU A 167 -16.06 7.08 14.92
CA LEU A 167 -14.75 7.45 15.44
C LEU A 167 -14.55 7.00 16.89
N ASP A 168 -15.58 7.13 17.74
CA ASP A 168 -15.55 6.69 19.15
C ASP A 168 -15.28 5.19 19.29
N THR A 169 -15.78 4.38 18.38
CA THR A 169 -15.60 2.92 18.37
C THR A 169 -14.45 2.45 17.49
N CYS A 170 -13.82 3.36 16.71
CA CYS A 170 -12.76 3.02 15.78
C CYS A 170 -11.51 2.51 16.51
N VAL A 171 -10.96 1.39 16.06
CA VAL A 171 -9.69 0.84 16.57
C VAL A 171 -8.57 0.95 15.55
N ILE A 172 -8.89 1.01 14.25
CA ILE A 172 -7.93 1.17 13.17
C ILE A 172 -8.55 1.86 11.95
N MET A 173 -7.79 2.75 11.31
CA MET A 173 -8.12 3.37 10.02
C MET A 173 -7.00 3.12 9.02
N TYR A 174 -7.36 2.67 7.80
CA TYR A 174 -6.44 2.48 6.69
C TYR A 174 -6.60 3.58 5.65
N ILE A 175 -5.50 4.24 5.31
CA ILE A 175 -5.38 5.23 4.23
C ILE A 175 -4.24 4.80 3.31
N CYS A 176 -4.39 5.00 2.00
CA CYS A 176 -3.32 4.77 1.02
C CYS A 176 -3.02 6.08 0.26
N SER A 177 -1.75 6.47 0.22
CA SER A 177 -1.32 7.64 -0.54
C SER A 177 0.10 7.42 -1.10
N PRO A 178 0.28 7.49 -2.43
CA PRO A 178 -0.74 7.56 -3.50
C PRO A 178 -1.75 6.43 -3.45
N SER A 179 -3.02 6.73 -3.74
CA SER A 179 -4.12 5.77 -3.57
C SER A 179 -4.10 4.65 -4.62
N ASN A 180 -4.45 3.45 -4.18
CA ASN A 180 -4.69 2.29 -5.06
C ASN A 180 -6.21 2.06 -5.11
N PRO A 181 -6.86 2.09 -6.30
CA PRO A 181 -6.27 2.09 -7.65
C PRO A 181 -6.19 3.45 -8.36
N HIS A 182 -6.57 4.55 -7.74
CA HIS A 182 -6.82 5.82 -8.43
C HIS A 182 -5.59 6.71 -8.62
N GLY A 183 -4.54 6.54 -7.79
CA GLY A 183 -3.33 7.36 -7.84
C GLY A 183 -3.47 8.76 -7.20
N GLY A 184 -4.56 9.02 -6.47
CA GLY A 184 -4.75 10.29 -5.73
C GLY A 184 -3.72 10.44 -4.61
N ILE A 185 -3.19 11.67 -4.46
CA ILE A 185 -2.16 11.98 -3.46
C ILE A 185 -2.76 12.82 -2.33
N ALA A 186 -2.60 12.37 -1.09
CA ALA A 186 -3.03 13.08 0.09
C ALA A 186 -2.21 14.36 0.31
N SER A 187 -2.88 15.47 0.61
CA SER A 187 -2.20 16.71 0.99
C SER A 187 -1.66 16.62 2.43
N LEU A 188 -0.69 17.48 2.75
CA LEU A 188 -0.16 17.58 4.10
C LEU A 188 -1.28 17.82 5.13
N ASN A 189 -2.24 18.71 4.83
CA ASN A 189 -3.35 18.99 5.72
C ASN A 189 -4.29 17.79 5.90
N TYR A 190 -4.53 17.02 4.85
CA TYR A 190 -5.31 15.79 4.92
C TYR A 190 -4.67 14.79 5.90
N LEU A 191 -3.37 14.52 5.76
CA LEU A 191 -2.64 13.58 6.63
C LEU A 191 -2.54 14.10 8.07
N LYS A 192 -2.35 15.42 8.28
CA LYS A 192 -2.40 16.04 9.61
C LYS A 192 -3.75 15.81 10.28
N ASN A 193 -4.85 16.04 9.56
CA ASN A 193 -6.19 15.80 10.10
C ASN A 193 -6.41 14.34 10.45
N ALA A 194 -5.93 13.39 9.62
CA ALA A 194 -6.01 11.97 9.92
C ALA A 194 -5.25 11.61 11.22
N ILE A 195 -4.04 12.14 11.41
CA ILE A 195 -3.25 11.95 12.63
C ILE A 195 -3.97 12.54 13.86
N LEU A 196 -4.50 13.75 13.73
CA LEU A 196 -5.24 14.39 14.83
C LEU A 196 -6.50 13.63 15.21
N LEU A 197 -7.24 13.07 14.25
CA LEU A 197 -8.37 12.19 14.52
C LEU A 197 -7.91 10.91 15.24
N ALA A 198 -6.83 10.28 14.79
CA ALA A 198 -6.29 9.09 15.43
C ALA A 198 -5.92 9.34 16.90
N ARG A 199 -5.24 10.47 17.17
CA ARG A 199 -4.86 10.87 18.53
C ARG A 199 -6.08 11.22 19.40
N LYS A 200 -7.06 11.98 18.84
CA LYS A 200 -8.26 12.38 19.57
C LYS A 200 -9.11 11.19 19.99
N TYR A 201 -9.28 10.21 19.10
CA TYR A 201 -10.18 9.07 19.32
C TYR A 201 -9.45 7.78 19.72
N GLY A 202 -8.12 7.79 19.80
CA GLY A 202 -7.31 6.65 20.29
C GLY A 202 -7.36 5.42 19.40
N PHE A 203 -7.28 5.56 18.07
CA PHE A 203 -7.19 4.44 17.14
C PHE A 203 -5.84 4.42 16.40
N ILE A 204 -5.48 3.29 15.81
CA ILE A 204 -4.27 3.16 14.97
C ILE A 204 -4.56 3.74 13.60
N LEU A 205 -3.77 4.73 13.16
CA LEU A 205 -3.76 5.21 11.79
C LEU A 205 -2.68 4.48 10.98
N ALA A 206 -3.11 3.62 10.06
CA ALA A 206 -2.25 2.85 9.16
C ALA A 206 -2.19 3.54 7.79
N ILE A 207 -1.05 4.17 7.45
CA ILE A 207 -0.85 4.82 6.16
C ILE A 207 -0.01 3.90 5.26
N ASP A 208 -0.64 3.38 4.21
CA ASP A 208 0.01 2.56 3.18
C ASP A 208 0.65 3.46 2.13
N GLU A 209 1.98 3.58 2.18
CA GLU A 209 2.79 4.39 1.27
C GLU A 209 3.55 3.55 0.23
N CYS A 210 3.05 2.37 -0.14
CA CYS A 210 3.70 1.50 -1.10
C CYS A 210 3.98 2.14 -2.46
N TYR A 211 3.23 3.19 -2.84
CA TYR A 211 3.36 3.90 -4.11
C TYR A 211 4.02 5.27 -3.96
N ASN A 212 4.50 5.64 -2.77
CA ASN A 212 4.96 6.99 -2.46
C ASN A 212 6.18 7.44 -3.30
N ASP A 213 6.97 6.48 -3.81
CA ASP A 213 8.10 6.71 -4.70
C ASP A 213 7.75 6.55 -6.20
N ILE A 214 6.49 6.35 -6.55
CA ILE A 214 6.00 6.29 -7.94
C ILE A 214 5.11 7.50 -8.18
N TYR A 215 5.70 8.59 -8.67
CA TYR A 215 5.01 9.86 -8.90
C TYR A 215 5.48 10.50 -10.20
N ARG A 216 4.77 11.53 -10.67
CA ARG A 216 5.13 12.27 -11.89
C ARG A 216 6.32 13.18 -11.63
N LEU A 217 7.39 13.07 -12.44
CA LEU A 217 8.64 13.80 -12.22
C LEU A 217 8.49 15.33 -12.39
N ASN A 218 7.48 15.77 -13.12
CA ASN A 218 7.12 17.19 -13.27
C ASN A 218 6.22 17.71 -12.13
N LYS A 219 5.95 16.91 -11.11
CA LYS A 219 5.17 17.24 -9.91
C LYS A 219 6.05 17.16 -8.65
N PRO A 220 5.68 17.85 -7.58
CA PRO A 220 6.32 17.64 -6.28
C PRO A 220 6.22 16.18 -5.83
N LYS A 221 7.24 15.72 -5.10
CA LYS A 221 7.15 14.41 -4.42
C LYS A 221 5.93 14.37 -3.50
N PRO A 222 5.19 13.25 -3.46
CA PRO A 222 4.07 13.09 -2.53
C PRO A 222 4.54 13.29 -1.09
N VAL A 223 3.79 14.02 -0.28
CA VAL A 223 4.02 14.08 1.18
C VAL A 223 3.54 12.79 1.83
N GLY A 224 4.17 12.41 2.94
CA GLY A 224 3.85 11.20 3.69
C GLY A 224 3.39 11.45 5.12
N GLY A 225 3.04 10.36 5.82
CA GLY A 225 2.66 10.41 7.23
C GLY A 225 3.75 10.97 8.13
N LEU A 226 5.02 10.72 7.81
CA LEU A 226 6.15 11.28 8.57
C LEU A 226 6.27 12.79 8.42
N ASP A 227 6.03 13.35 7.21
CA ASP A 227 5.98 14.81 7.01
C ASP A 227 4.85 15.44 7.81
N ALA A 228 3.70 14.78 7.86
CA ALA A 228 2.56 15.25 8.62
C ALA A 228 2.80 15.20 10.13
N ALA A 229 3.40 14.12 10.64
CA ALA A 229 3.77 13.98 12.05
C ALA A 229 4.78 15.05 12.47
N LEU A 230 5.85 15.26 11.67
CA LEU A 230 6.84 16.31 11.88
C LEU A 230 6.20 17.70 11.92
N SER A 231 5.25 17.97 11.02
CA SER A 231 4.53 19.26 10.97
C SER A 231 3.59 19.50 12.15
N LEU A 232 3.18 18.45 12.88
CA LEU A 232 2.34 18.53 14.09
C LEU A 232 3.13 18.60 15.41
N GLY A 233 4.45 18.61 15.34
CA GLY A 233 5.34 18.41 16.47
C GLY A 233 5.88 16.99 16.45
N ASP A 234 6.90 16.71 17.13
CA ASP A 234 7.85 15.63 17.00
C ASP A 234 7.43 14.25 17.57
N ASN A 235 6.15 13.88 17.51
CA ASN A 235 5.73 12.55 17.96
C ASN A 235 5.05 11.71 16.87
N LEU A 236 5.12 10.39 17.02
CA LEU A 236 4.53 9.41 16.12
C LEU A 236 3.31 8.70 16.73
N ASP A 237 2.74 9.23 17.80
CA ASP A 237 1.63 8.61 18.53
C ASP A 237 0.48 8.23 17.58
N ASN A 238 -0.01 6.99 17.72
CA ASN A 238 -1.09 6.39 16.94
C ASN A 238 -0.81 6.22 15.44
N LEU A 239 0.34 6.61 14.93
CA LEU A 239 0.70 6.53 13.51
C LEU A 239 1.56 5.29 13.24
N ILE A 240 1.26 4.60 12.13
CA ILE A 240 2.14 3.61 11.52
C ILE A 240 2.14 3.79 10.01
N VAL A 241 3.31 3.92 9.42
CA VAL A 241 3.54 4.11 7.98
C VAL A 241 4.19 2.86 7.41
N PHE A 242 3.69 2.40 6.27
CA PHE A 242 4.13 1.19 5.57
C PHE A 242 4.87 1.55 4.29
N ASN A 243 6.11 1.10 4.17
CA ASN A 243 6.91 1.27 2.96
C ASN A 243 7.35 -0.08 2.37
N SER A 244 7.44 -0.17 1.06
CA SER A 244 7.75 -1.42 0.35
C SER A 244 8.66 -1.22 -0.84
N LEU A 245 9.63 -2.11 -1.00
CA LEU A 245 10.45 -2.20 -2.20
C LEU A 245 9.72 -2.85 -3.39
N SER A 246 8.51 -3.39 -3.16
CA SER A 246 7.74 -4.08 -4.20
C SER A 246 7.47 -3.21 -5.43
N LYS A 247 7.18 -1.91 -5.23
CA LYS A 247 6.83 -0.99 -6.31
C LYS A 247 7.99 -0.07 -6.66
N ARG A 248 8.61 0.56 -5.65
CA ARG A 248 9.77 1.42 -5.78
C ARG A 248 10.92 0.77 -6.55
N SER A 249 11.21 -0.50 -6.26
CA SER A 249 12.42 -1.20 -6.72
C SER A 249 12.13 -2.39 -7.65
N ASN A 250 10.91 -2.52 -8.16
CA ASN A 250 10.50 -3.65 -9.00
C ASN A 250 10.82 -5.02 -8.36
N ALA A 251 10.79 -5.09 -7.01
CA ALA A 251 11.23 -6.22 -6.21
C ALA A 251 10.06 -6.90 -5.47
N SER A 252 8.89 -7.02 -6.13
CA SER A 252 7.66 -7.54 -5.50
C SER A 252 7.82 -8.97 -4.96
N GLY A 253 8.60 -9.81 -5.66
CA GLY A 253 8.89 -11.18 -5.24
C GLY A 253 9.91 -11.31 -4.12
N MET A 254 10.75 -10.30 -3.87
CA MET A 254 11.76 -10.31 -2.82
C MET A 254 11.16 -10.25 -1.42
N ARG A 255 9.93 -9.75 -1.30
CA ARG A 255 9.21 -9.60 -0.02
C ARG A 255 9.98 -8.79 1.01
N ALA A 256 10.26 -7.52 0.71
CA ALA A 256 10.98 -6.62 1.61
C ALA A 256 10.32 -5.23 1.67
N GLY A 257 10.40 -4.64 2.85
CA GLY A 257 9.91 -3.31 3.20
C GLY A 257 10.19 -3.01 4.65
N PHE A 258 9.64 -1.92 5.15
CA PHE A 258 9.66 -1.59 6.57
C PHE A 258 8.36 -0.92 7.00
N ILE A 259 8.11 -0.94 8.28
CA ILE A 259 7.12 -0.08 8.93
C ILE A 259 7.82 0.86 9.90
N VAL A 260 7.29 2.06 10.03
CA VAL A 260 7.80 3.10 10.93
C VAL A 260 6.63 3.82 11.60
N GLY A 261 6.74 4.12 12.90
CA GLY A 261 5.66 4.80 13.62
C GLY A 261 5.77 4.75 15.13
N ASP A 262 4.62 4.77 15.77
CA ASP A 262 4.44 4.74 17.23
C ASP A 262 5.23 3.59 17.87
N GLU A 263 6.09 3.91 18.85
CA GLU A 263 6.95 2.96 19.57
C GLU A 263 6.14 1.78 20.14
N LYS A 264 4.96 2.03 20.70
CA LYS A 264 4.14 0.97 21.32
C LYS A 264 3.59 0.01 20.28
N ILE A 265 3.21 0.52 19.11
CA ILE A 265 2.73 -0.30 17.99
C ILE A 265 3.89 -1.12 17.44
N ILE A 266 5.04 -0.50 17.23
CA ILE A 266 6.26 -1.17 16.72
C ILE A 266 6.76 -2.25 17.69
N ASP A 267 6.80 -1.98 18.98
CA ASP A 267 7.20 -3.00 19.97
C ASP A 267 6.24 -4.17 20.01
N SER A 268 4.93 -3.90 19.97
CA SER A 268 3.90 -4.95 19.89
C SER A 268 4.03 -5.78 18.60
N TYR A 269 4.35 -5.12 17.48
CA TYR A 269 4.59 -5.81 16.22
C TYR A 269 5.85 -6.70 16.28
N LYS A 270 6.95 -6.22 16.86
CA LYS A 270 8.16 -7.03 17.07
C LYS A 270 7.90 -8.26 17.95
N LEU A 271 7.08 -8.11 18.99
CA LEU A 271 6.66 -9.25 19.82
C LEU A 271 5.85 -10.28 19.00
N LEU A 272 4.95 -9.81 18.15
CA LEU A 272 4.17 -10.68 17.27
C LEU A 272 5.09 -11.43 16.29
N VAL A 273 6.05 -10.75 15.67
CA VAL A 273 7.04 -11.37 14.76
C VAL A 273 7.90 -12.39 15.51
N SER A 274 8.35 -12.06 16.71
CA SER A 274 9.21 -12.96 17.51
C SER A 274 8.51 -14.26 17.92
N ASN A 275 7.17 -14.27 17.97
CA ASN A 275 6.38 -15.40 18.50
C ASN A 275 5.53 -16.12 17.45
N GLY A 276 5.15 -15.46 16.35
CA GLY A 276 4.14 -16.06 15.48
C GLY A 276 4.16 -15.62 14.02
N ALA A 277 5.03 -14.68 13.62
CA ALA A 277 5.19 -14.26 12.24
C ALA A 277 6.63 -14.46 11.75
N SER A 278 6.85 -14.37 10.45
CA SER A 278 8.18 -14.60 9.88
C SER A 278 8.99 -13.30 9.80
N PRO A 279 10.18 -13.22 10.41
CA PRO A 279 11.08 -12.10 10.20
C PRO A 279 11.70 -12.15 8.79
N VAL A 280 12.16 -11.00 8.30
CA VAL A 280 12.80 -10.89 6.98
C VAL A 280 14.17 -11.57 7.01
N PRO A 281 14.49 -12.52 6.12
CA PRO A 281 15.79 -13.19 6.06
C PRO A 281 16.96 -12.21 5.93
N ILE A 282 18.11 -12.52 6.56
CA ILE A 282 19.29 -11.64 6.58
C ILE A 282 19.77 -11.26 5.17
N PRO A 283 19.92 -12.18 4.20
CA PRO A 283 20.32 -11.82 2.84
C PRO A 283 19.33 -10.86 2.17
N ILE A 284 18.03 -11.00 2.44
CA ILE A 284 17.00 -10.10 1.95
C ILE A 284 17.13 -8.71 2.61
N GLN A 285 17.43 -8.65 3.92
CA GLN A 285 17.65 -7.37 4.60
C GLN A 285 18.87 -6.63 4.03
N LYS A 286 19.97 -7.32 3.71
CA LYS A 286 21.16 -6.71 3.09
C LYS A 286 20.87 -6.19 1.68
N ALA A 287 20.20 -6.99 0.85
CA ALA A 287 19.79 -6.55 -0.48
C ALA A 287 18.78 -5.38 -0.41
N ALA A 288 17.90 -5.37 0.59
CA ALA A 288 16.99 -4.25 0.85
C ALA A 288 17.73 -2.97 1.24
N ALA A 289 18.80 -3.07 2.04
CA ALA A 289 19.66 -1.93 2.38
C ALA A 289 20.23 -1.27 1.12
N SER A 290 20.83 -2.06 0.22
CA SER A 290 21.37 -1.57 -1.06
C SER A 290 20.30 -0.92 -1.94
N LEU A 291 19.07 -1.46 -1.96
CA LEU A 291 17.95 -0.87 -2.69
C LEU A 291 17.45 0.43 -2.09
N TYR A 292 17.46 0.59 -0.75
CA TYR A 292 17.11 1.88 -0.12
C TYR A 292 18.21 2.93 -0.29
N ASP A 293 19.48 2.54 -0.40
CA ASP A 293 20.58 3.46 -0.65
C ASP A 293 20.64 3.96 -2.10
N ASP A 294 20.11 3.19 -3.06
CA ASP A 294 20.11 3.56 -4.48
C ASP A 294 18.81 4.30 -4.88
N GLU A 295 18.96 5.52 -5.43
CA GLU A 295 17.86 6.32 -5.98
C GLU A 295 17.78 6.24 -7.52
N GLU A 296 18.85 5.78 -8.20
CA GLU A 296 18.91 5.80 -9.66
C GLU A 296 17.87 4.86 -10.29
N HIS A 297 17.72 3.65 -9.74
CA HIS A 297 16.73 2.70 -10.25
C HIS A 297 15.29 3.18 -10.06
N ASN A 298 15.01 3.89 -8.94
CA ASN A 298 13.69 4.46 -8.72
C ASN A 298 13.39 5.60 -9.71
N THR A 299 14.37 6.47 -9.96
CA THR A 299 14.25 7.53 -10.97
C THR A 299 13.97 6.93 -12.36
N LYS A 300 14.68 5.86 -12.75
CA LYS A 300 14.41 5.14 -14.00
C LYS A 300 13.00 4.57 -14.07
N ALA A 301 12.48 4.05 -12.95
CA ALA A 301 11.10 3.57 -12.87
C ALA A 301 10.09 4.71 -13.06
N CYS A 302 10.28 5.86 -12.41
CA CYS A 302 9.41 7.02 -12.60
C CYS A 302 9.42 7.51 -14.06
N ILE A 303 10.60 7.61 -14.70
CA ILE A 303 10.73 7.98 -16.12
C ILE A 303 9.93 7.01 -17.00
N HIS A 304 10.09 5.71 -16.77
CA HIS A 304 9.35 4.69 -17.53
C HIS A 304 7.84 4.84 -17.41
N TYR A 305 7.32 5.04 -16.18
CA TYR A 305 5.89 5.24 -15.98
C TYR A 305 5.39 6.57 -16.56
N ASP A 306 6.18 7.63 -16.48
CA ASP A 306 5.84 8.91 -17.12
C ASP A 306 5.71 8.77 -18.65
N GLN A 307 6.63 8.06 -19.29
CA GLN A 307 6.57 7.77 -20.72
C GLN A 307 5.31 6.95 -21.08
N ASN A 308 5.01 5.93 -20.29
CA ASN A 308 3.80 5.13 -20.50
C ASN A 308 2.53 5.98 -20.37
N PHE A 309 2.48 6.89 -19.40
CA PHE A 309 1.32 7.77 -19.22
C PHE A 309 1.19 8.82 -20.32
N GLN A 310 2.29 9.31 -20.88
CA GLN A 310 2.25 10.20 -22.05
C GLN A 310 1.62 9.51 -23.26
N ILE A 311 2.01 8.24 -23.52
CA ILE A 311 1.39 7.43 -24.58
C ILE A 311 -0.10 7.25 -24.29
N VAL A 312 -0.46 6.87 -23.05
CA VAL A 312 -1.86 6.68 -22.66
C VAL A 312 -2.68 7.96 -22.82
N GLU A 313 -2.13 9.12 -22.43
CA GLU A 313 -2.81 10.41 -22.61
C GLU A 313 -3.09 10.71 -24.09
N GLU A 314 -2.10 10.50 -24.96
CA GLU A 314 -2.24 10.70 -26.40
C GLU A 314 -3.40 9.87 -26.98
N TYR A 315 -3.51 8.60 -26.57
CA TYR A 315 -4.52 7.68 -27.12
C TYR A 315 -5.88 7.76 -26.43
N LEU A 316 -5.96 8.06 -25.15
CA LEU A 316 -7.24 8.05 -24.40
C LEU A 316 -7.93 9.41 -24.35
N LYS A 317 -7.19 10.52 -24.31
CA LYS A 317 -7.77 11.87 -24.23
C LYS A 317 -8.80 12.20 -25.30
N PRO A 318 -8.66 11.75 -26.56
CA PRO A 318 -9.69 11.97 -27.60
C PRO A 318 -11.04 11.29 -27.31
N PHE A 319 -11.06 10.26 -26.46
CA PHE A 319 -12.26 9.46 -26.13
C PHE A 319 -12.81 9.74 -24.73
N TYR A 320 -11.99 10.31 -23.85
CA TYR A 320 -12.33 10.67 -22.48
C TYR A 320 -12.01 12.15 -22.27
N GLU A 321 -13.02 13.01 -22.37
CA GLU A 321 -12.86 14.47 -22.29
C GLU A 321 -12.21 14.93 -20.98
N ASP A 322 -12.53 14.26 -19.87
CA ASP A 322 -11.98 14.52 -18.54
C ASP A 322 -10.77 13.66 -18.17
N PHE A 323 -10.14 12.97 -19.14
CA PHE A 323 -8.98 12.11 -18.84
C PHE A 323 -7.83 12.91 -18.22
N LYS A 324 -7.34 12.46 -17.08
CA LYS A 324 -6.18 13.01 -16.40
C LYS A 324 -5.22 11.89 -16.03
N ILE A 325 -3.92 12.13 -16.26
CA ILE A 325 -2.87 11.25 -15.76
C ILE A 325 -2.90 11.30 -14.22
N PRO A 326 -2.96 10.15 -13.53
CA PRO A 326 -2.88 10.12 -12.07
C PRO A 326 -1.57 10.72 -11.55
N ASP A 327 -1.60 11.46 -10.46
CA ASP A 327 -0.43 12.11 -9.88
C ASP A 327 0.57 11.10 -9.28
N GLY A 328 0.09 9.94 -8.84
CA GLY A 328 0.94 8.88 -8.28
C GLY A 328 0.54 7.47 -8.72
N GLY A 329 1.40 6.51 -8.42
CA GLY A 329 1.21 5.12 -8.81
C GLY A 329 1.36 4.90 -10.32
N PHE A 330 0.89 3.73 -10.79
CA PHE A 330 0.95 3.30 -12.20
C PHE A 330 -0.36 2.67 -12.67
N PHE A 331 -1.48 3.08 -12.10
CA PHE A 331 -2.82 2.59 -12.45
C PHE A 331 -3.54 3.54 -13.39
N LEU A 332 -4.47 2.97 -14.16
CA LEU A 332 -5.52 3.69 -14.86
C LEU A 332 -6.87 3.29 -14.27
N TRP A 333 -7.68 4.27 -13.95
CA TRP A 333 -9.06 4.07 -13.52
C TRP A 333 -9.99 4.79 -14.49
N LEU A 334 -10.63 4.01 -15.37
CA LEU A 334 -11.42 4.54 -16.46
C LEU A 334 -12.91 4.30 -16.18
N LYS A 335 -13.74 5.32 -16.38
CA LYS A 335 -15.19 5.20 -16.31
C LYS A 335 -15.70 4.50 -17.57
N VAL A 336 -16.50 3.46 -17.39
CA VAL A 336 -17.20 2.72 -18.45
C VAL A 336 -18.63 2.45 -18.01
N ASP A 337 -19.52 2.15 -18.96
CA ASP A 337 -20.95 1.87 -18.67
C ASP A 337 -21.10 0.53 -17.91
N ASP A 338 -20.41 -0.51 -18.36
CA ASP A 338 -20.35 -1.82 -17.71
C ASP A 338 -18.92 -2.35 -17.73
N ASP A 339 -18.31 -2.44 -16.54
CA ASP A 339 -16.91 -2.81 -16.36
C ASP A 339 -16.65 -4.33 -16.59
N GLU A 340 -17.65 -5.19 -16.35
CA GLU A 340 -17.54 -6.63 -16.65
C GLU A 340 -17.62 -6.87 -18.16
N GLU A 341 -18.55 -6.21 -18.84
CA GLU A 341 -18.67 -6.33 -20.30
C GLU A 341 -17.44 -5.70 -20.99
N ALA A 342 -16.96 -4.56 -20.52
CA ALA A 342 -15.72 -3.97 -21.00
C ALA A 342 -14.52 -4.94 -20.84
N ALA A 343 -14.40 -5.61 -19.71
CA ALA A 343 -13.32 -6.60 -19.48
C ALA A 343 -13.42 -7.80 -20.43
N LYS A 344 -14.63 -8.33 -20.69
CA LYS A 344 -14.85 -9.41 -21.67
C LYS A 344 -14.51 -8.98 -23.09
N ILE A 345 -14.93 -7.77 -23.51
CA ILE A 345 -14.64 -7.23 -24.84
C ILE A 345 -13.11 -7.07 -25.03
N LEU A 346 -12.43 -6.46 -24.06
CA LEU A 346 -10.97 -6.28 -24.11
C LEU A 346 -10.24 -7.61 -24.17
N TRP A 347 -10.69 -8.60 -23.41
CA TRP A 347 -10.11 -9.96 -23.44
C TRP A 347 -10.31 -10.64 -24.80
N LYS A 348 -11.56 -10.70 -25.29
CA LYS A 348 -11.90 -11.39 -26.53
C LYS A 348 -11.32 -10.73 -27.78
N LYS A 349 -11.26 -9.39 -27.82
CA LYS A 349 -10.82 -8.65 -29.01
C LYS A 349 -9.32 -8.37 -29.04
N PHE A 350 -8.69 -8.15 -27.87
CA PHE A 350 -7.32 -7.64 -27.79
C PHE A 350 -6.40 -8.43 -26.87
N SER A 351 -6.86 -9.53 -26.30
CA SER A 351 -6.11 -10.31 -25.29
C SER A 351 -5.64 -9.45 -24.09
N LEU A 352 -6.36 -8.37 -23.81
CA LEU A 352 -6.08 -7.45 -22.74
C LEU A 352 -6.89 -7.84 -21.50
N ARG A 353 -6.20 -8.22 -20.43
CA ARG A 353 -6.80 -8.63 -19.17
C ARG A 353 -6.83 -7.46 -18.19
N VAL A 354 -7.99 -6.89 -17.93
CA VAL A 354 -8.22 -5.79 -16.98
C VAL A 354 -9.04 -6.24 -15.79
N MET A 355 -9.05 -5.44 -14.71
CA MET A 355 -9.85 -5.69 -13.51
C MET A 355 -11.13 -4.84 -13.54
N PRO A 356 -12.33 -5.42 -13.49
CA PRO A 356 -13.54 -4.66 -13.25
C PRO A 356 -13.51 -3.92 -11.92
N GLY A 357 -13.86 -2.64 -11.92
CA GLY A 357 -13.80 -1.78 -10.74
C GLY A 357 -14.70 -2.27 -9.61
N ARG A 358 -15.88 -2.79 -9.94
CA ARG A 358 -16.83 -3.36 -8.97
C ARG A 358 -16.25 -4.52 -8.16
N TYR A 359 -15.18 -5.21 -8.63
CA TYR A 359 -14.53 -6.28 -7.89
C TYR A 359 -13.57 -5.76 -6.81
N MET A 360 -13.14 -4.50 -6.93
CA MET A 360 -12.26 -3.83 -5.98
C MET A 360 -13.02 -2.99 -4.95
N ALA A 361 -14.33 -2.84 -5.12
CA ALA A 361 -15.18 -2.01 -4.27
C ALA A 361 -16.26 -2.83 -3.56
N LYS A 362 -16.84 -2.24 -2.53
CA LYS A 362 -18.09 -2.67 -1.91
C LYS A 362 -19.19 -1.66 -2.26
N GLU A 363 -20.39 -2.19 -2.53
CA GLU A 363 -21.58 -1.35 -2.56
C GLU A 363 -21.84 -0.85 -1.14
N VAL A 364 -21.89 0.46 -0.99
CA VAL A 364 -22.25 1.14 0.25
C VAL A 364 -23.23 2.25 -0.09
N ASP A 365 -24.25 2.39 0.74
CA ASP A 365 -25.23 3.45 0.62
C ASP A 365 -24.57 4.82 0.86
N GLY A 366 -24.71 5.73 -0.10
CA GLY A 366 -24.20 7.11 -0.02
C GLY A 366 -23.31 7.51 -1.17
#